data_1ba87666ae90d5dba1dfd347f40dc14b
#
_entry.id   1ba87666ae90d5dba1dfd347f40dc14b
#
_cell.length_a   1.000
_cell.length_b   1.000
_cell.length_c   1.000
_cell.angle_alpha   90.00
_cell.angle_beta   90.00
_cell.angle_gamma   90.00
#
_symmetry.space_group_name_H-M   'P 1'
#
loop_
_entity.id
_entity.type
_entity.pdbx_description
1 polymer ?
#
loop_
_entity_poly.entity_id
_entity_poly.type
_entity_poly.pdbx_seq_one_letter_code
_entity_poly.pdbx_strand_id
1 'polypeptide(L)'
;GLVAIATLVFAAIAYASGRIDYSNYLNIIYIPNIGELFIYCFSLIGACIGFLWYNAHPSKIFMGDIGSLSLGAALGTLAILLKKEILLIIIGGIFVFESLSVIIQLSYFYFTKKKYGKGKRIFKMAPIHHHFEILGWHENQVVVRFWILGIILALLSLTTFKIQ
;
A
#
# COMPACT_ATOMS: atom_id res chain seq x y z
N GLY A 1 -2.78 -2.69 8.40
CA GLY A 1 -2.91 -3.96 7.66
C GLY A 1 -2.29 -3.89 6.27
N LEU A 2 -2.71 -2.97 5.41
CA LEU A 2 -2.21 -2.85 4.03
C LEU A 2 -0.68 -2.66 3.96
N VAL A 3 -0.10 -1.85 4.86
CA VAL A 3 1.36 -1.68 4.93
C VAL A 3 2.05 -3.00 5.28
N ALA A 4 1.51 -3.77 6.22
CA ALA A 4 2.07 -5.08 6.57
C ALA A 4 2.04 -6.06 5.37
N ILE A 5 0.94 -6.06 4.59
CA ILE A 5 0.82 -6.87 3.37
C ILE A 5 1.87 -6.42 2.33
N ALA A 6 1.99 -5.12 2.08
CA ALA A 6 2.98 -4.57 1.16
C ALA A 6 4.43 -4.90 1.58
N THR A 7 4.74 -4.73 2.86
CA THR A 7 6.06 -5.03 3.41
C THR A 7 6.40 -6.52 3.32
N LEU A 8 5.40 -7.41 3.46
CA LEU A 8 5.61 -8.85 3.31
C LEU A 8 6.06 -9.22 1.89
N VAL A 9 5.53 -8.56 0.87
CA VAL A 9 5.99 -8.74 -0.52
C VAL A 9 7.44 -8.30 -0.66
N PHE A 10 7.80 -7.13 -0.13
CA PHE A 10 9.19 -6.67 -0.16
C PHE A 10 10.12 -7.59 0.62
N ALA A 11 9.69 -8.17 1.73
CA ALA A 11 10.45 -9.18 2.46
C ALA A 11 10.73 -10.42 1.61
N ALA A 12 9.71 -10.92 0.89
CA ALA A 12 9.88 -12.06 -0.02
C ALA A 12 10.85 -11.75 -1.17
N ILE A 13 10.75 -10.54 -1.76
CA ILE A 13 11.67 -10.08 -2.82
C ILE A 13 13.09 -9.92 -2.27
N ALA A 14 13.27 -9.32 -1.09
CA ALA A 14 14.57 -9.16 -0.45
C ALA A 14 15.23 -10.52 -0.20
N TYR A 15 14.46 -11.47 0.31
CA TYR A 15 14.95 -12.84 0.52
C TYR A 15 15.39 -13.52 -0.78
N ALA A 16 14.58 -13.43 -1.83
CA ALA A 16 14.87 -14.03 -3.12
C ALA A 16 16.08 -13.37 -3.80
N SER A 17 16.16 -12.04 -3.79
CA SER A 17 17.25 -11.26 -4.41
C SER A 17 18.56 -11.33 -3.63
N GLY A 18 18.52 -11.66 -2.33
CA GLY A 18 19.70 -11.78 -1.47
C GLY A 18 20.42 -13.13 -1.55
N ARG A 19 19.85 -14.13 -2.23
CA ARG A 19 20.43 -15.46 -2.36
C ARG A 19 20.75 -15.78 -3.82
N ILE A 20 21.98 -16.18 -4.06
CA ILE A 20 22.48 -16.51 -5.41
C ILE A 20 21.64 -17.63 -6.04
N ASP A 21 21.33 -18.67 -5.26
CA ASP A 21 20.60 -19.85 -5.76
C ASP A 21 19.19 -19.44 -6.28
N TYR A 22 18.46 -18.65 -5.47
CA TYR A 22 17.12 -18.16 -5.85
C TYR A 22 17.17 -17.13 -6.97
N SER A 23 18.17 -16.24 -6.94
CA SER A 23 18.34 -15.22 -8.00
C SER A 23 18.58 -15.86 -9.35
N ASN A 24 19.43 -16.89 -9.40
CA ASN A 24 19.73 -17.64 -10.63
C ASN A 24 18.49 -18.44 -11.09
N TYR A 25 17.82 -19.13 -10.17
CA TYR A 25 16.63 -19.93 -10.50
C TYR A 25 15.47 -19.05 -11.03
N LEU A 26 15.24 -17.92 -10.39
CA LEU A 26 14.17 -16.99 -10.76
C LEU A 26 14.56 -16.03 -11.89
N ASN A 27 15.84 -16.02 -12.29
CA ASN A 27 16.41 -15.11 -13.28
C ASN A 27 16.18 -13.63 -12.93
N ILE A 28 16.47 -13.28 -11.66
CA ILE A 28 16.32 -11.94 -11.11
C ILE A 28 17.67 -11.36 -10.71
N ILE A 29 17.71 -10.05 -10.52
CA ILE A 29 18.95 -9.36 -10.13
C ILE A 29 19.34 -9.81 -8.71
N TYR A 30 20.56 -10.37 -8.58
CA TYR A 30 21.17 -10.61 -7.29
C TYR A 30 21.66 -9.28 -6.69
N ILE A 31 21.30 -9.03 -5.43
CA ILE A 31 21.73 -7.83 -4.70
C ILE A 31 22.49 -8.31 -3.45
N PRO A 32 23.83 -8.10 -3.41
CA PRO A 32 24.63 -8.53 -2.27
C PRO A 32 24.23 -7.77 -1.00
N ASN A 33 24.35 -8.42 0.17
CA ASN A 33 24.10 -7.84 1.49
C ASN A 33 22.66 -7.36 1.76
N ILE A 34 21.69 -7.76 0.93
CA ILE A 34 20.28 -7.35 1.10
C ILE A 34 19.55 -8.13 2.21
N GLY A 35 20.21 -9.12 2.81
CA GLY A 35 19.64 -9.91 3.91
C GLY A 35 19.18 -9.08 5.11
N GLU A 36 19.83 -7.94 5.38
CA GLU A 36 19.45 -7.03 6.46
C GLU A 36 18.10 -6.36 6.19
N LEU A 37 17.76 -6.10 4.93
CA LEU A 37 16.44 -5.58 4.57
C LEU A 37 15.32 -6.57 4.87
N PHE A 38 15.59 -7.86 4.80
CA PHE A 38 14.64 -8.89 5.22
C PHE A 38 14.31 -8.76 6.71
N ILE A 39 15.33 -8.57 7.57
CA ILE A 39 15.16 -8.36 9.00
C ILE A 39 14.38 -7.07 9.26
N TYR A 40 14.74 -5.98 8.57
CA TYR A 40 14.02 -4.72 8.66
C TYR A 40 12.55 -4.86 8.27
N CYS A 41 12.23 -5.55 7.18
CA CYS A 41 10.86 -5.80 6.76
C CYS A 41 10.05 -6.54 7.84
N PHE A 42 10.61 -7.59 8.44
CA PHE A 42 9.92 -8.33 9.50
C PHE A 42 9.75 -7.51 10.78
N SER A 43 10.71 -6.66 11.12
CA SER A 43 10.57 -5.71 12.24
C SER A 43 9.43 -4.74 11.99
N LEU A 44 9.32 -4.20 10.76
CA LEU A 44 8.25 -3.30 10.36
C LEU A 44 6.88 -3.99 10.35
N ILE A 45 6.81 -5.23 9.86
CA ILE A 45 5.59 -6.06 9.89
C ILE A 45 5.15 -6.27 11.35
N GLY A 46 6.08 -6.66 12.22
CA GLY A 46 5.81 -6.86 13.65
C GLY A 46 5.24 -5.59 14.32
N ALA A 47 5.85 -4.45 14.04
CA ALA A 47 5.36 -3.15 14.53
C ALA A 47 3.94 -2.84 14.00
N CYS A 48 3.69 -3.08 12.71
CA CYS A 48 2.37 -2.89 12.10
C CYS A 48 1.30 -3.82 12.71
N ILE A 49 1.63 -5.08 12.97
CA ILE A 49 0.71 -6.04 13.59
C ILE A 49 0.44 -5.66 15.05
N GLY A 50 1.48 -5.27 15.81
CA GLY A 50 1.33 -4.80 17.19
C GLY A 50 0.45 -3.54 17.27
N PHE A 51 0.66 -2.59 16.36
CA PHE A 51 -0.22 -1.42 16.26
C PHE A 51 -1.65 -1.81 15.90
N LEU A 52 -1.83 -2.72 14.94
CA LEU A 52 -3.14 -3.16 14.46
C LEU A 52 -3.97 -3.80 15.57
N TRP A 53 -3.34 -4.49 16.52
CA TRP A 53 -4.00 -5.09 17.67
C TRP A 53 -4.81 -4.08 18.48
N TYR A 54 -4.33 -2.84 18.60
CA TYR A 54 -5.03 -1.76 19.32
C TYR A 54 -5.83 -0.85 18.40
N ASN A 55 -5.54 -0.82 17.11
CA ASN A 55 -6.22 0.01 16.12
C ASN A 55 -7.43 -0.70 15.48
N ALA A 56 -7.53 -2.04 15.59
CA ALA A 56 -8.69 -2.78 15.11
C ALA A 56 -9.98 -2.32 15.83
N HIS A 57 -11.09 -2.35 15.10
CA HIS A 57 -12.40 -1.91 15.66
C HIS A 57 -12.81 -2.72 16.88
N PRO A 58 -13.25 -2.08 17.99
CA PRO A 58 -13.31 -0.63 18.24
C PRO A 58 -11.91 -0.06 18.55
N SER A 59 -11.49 0.92 17.75
CA SER A 59 -10.13 1.46 17.81
C SER A 59 -9.83 2.16 19.12
N LYS A 60 -8.75 1.73 19.80
CA LYS A 60 -8.25 2.35 21.03
C LYS A 60 -7.18 3.40 20.76
N ILE A 61 -6.46 3.28 19.63
CA ILE A 61 -5.40 4.20 19.22
C ILE A 61 -5.57 4.51 17.73
N PHE A 62 -5.14 5.70 17.32
CA PHE A 62 -5.14 6.14 15.92
C PHE A 62 -3.73 6.47 15.48
N MET A 63 -3.43 6.15 14.22
CA MET A 63 -2.17 6.52 13.59
C MET A 63 -2.27 7.97 13.11
N GLY A 64 -1.47 8.86 13.69
CA GLY A 64 -1.38 10.24 13.20
C GLY A 64 -0.53 10.35 11.92
N ASP A 65 -0.40 11.58 11.40
CA ASP A 65 0.35 11.87 10.18
C ASP A 65 1.81 11.46 10.27
N ILE A 66 2.43 11.55 11.45
CA ILE A 66 3.82 11.11 11.69
C ILE A 66 3.96 9.62 11.38
N GLY A 67 3.03 8.80 11.86
CA GLY A 67 3.06 7.35 11.60
C GLY A 67 2.78 7.01 10.14
N SER A 68 1.79 7.65 9.51
CA SER A 68 1.44 7.38 8.12
C SER A 68 2.54 7.81 7.14
N LEU A 69 3.16 8.98 7.36
CA LEU A 69 4.26 9.48 6.53
C LEU A 69 5.52 8.62 6.68
N SER A 70 5.87 8.21 7.92
CA SER A 70 7.03 7.35 8.15
C SER A 70 6.86 5.97 7.51
N LEU A 71 5.66 5.37 7.56
CA LEU A 71 5.38 4.10 6.90
C LEU A 71 5.42 4.24 5.37
N GLY A 72 4.90 5.33 4.81
CA GLY A 72 5.00 5.62 3.39
C GLY A 72 6.45 5.79 2.93
N ALA A 73 7.27 6.53 3.69
CA ALA A 73 8.70 6.68 3.43
C ALA A 73 9.45 5.35 3.52
N ALA A 74 9.12 4.51 4.50
CA ALA A 74 9.69 3.17 4.63
C ALA A 74 9.42 2.28 3.41
N LEU A 75 8.17 2.24 2.91
CA LEU A 75 7.83 1.49 1.70
C LEU A 75 8.53 2.04 0.46
N GLY A 76 8.59 3.36 0.30
CA GLY A 76 9.32 4.00 -0.80
C GLY A 76 10.81 3.68 -0.78
N THR A 77 11.45 3.73 0.39
CA THR A 77 12.86 3.38 0.57
C THR A 77 13.11 1.90 0.25
N LEU A 78 12.26 0.99 0.71
CA LEU A 78 12.35 -0.43 0.39
C LEU A 78 12.28 -0.68 -1.13
N ALA A 79 11.38 0.01 -1.83
CA ALA A 79 11.24 -0.11 -3.27
C ALA A 79 12.51 0.32 -4.01
N ILE A 80 13.12 1.43 -3.60
CA ILE A 80 14.37 1.95 -4.18
C ILE A 80 15.55 1.00 -3.91
N LEU A 81 15.72 0.56 -2.67
CA LEU A 81 16.81 -0.35 -2.29
C LEU A 81 16.73 -1.70 -3.00
N LEU A 82 15.51 -2.19 -3.25
CA LEU A 82 15.26 -3.42 -3.98
C LEU A 82 15.22 -3.22 -5.51
N LYS A 83 15.34 -1.97 -6.00
CA LYS A 83 15.22 -1.59 -7.42
C LYS A 83 13.89 -2.05 -8.02
N LYS A 84 12.80 -1.87 -7.27
CA LYS A 84 11.44 -2.32 -7.61
C LYS A 84 10.42 -1.18 -7.45
N GLU A 85 10.77 0.02 -7.94
CA GLU A 85 9.95 1.22 -7.83
C GLU A 85 8.61 1.08 -8.57
N ILE A 86 8.64 0.49 -9.78
CA ILE A 86 7.41 0.27 -10.57
C ILE A 86 6.50 -0.74 -9.89
N LEU A 87 7.10 -1.75 -9.25
CA LEU A 87 6.35 -2.78 -8.53
C LEU A 87 5.61 -2.19 -7.31
N LEU A 88 6.17 -1.12 -6.70
CA LEU A 88 5.50 -0.41 -5.61
C LEU A 88 4.11 0.11 -6.00
N ILE A 89 3.91 0.50 -7.27
CA ILE A 89 2.61 0.97 -7.76
C ILE A 89 1.58 -0.17 -7.69
N ILE A 90 1.98 -1.39 -8.01
CA ILE A 90 1.10 -2.58 -7.96
C ILE A 90 0.87 -2.99 -6.50
N ILE A 91 1.95 -3.14 -5.72
CA ILE A 91 1.89 -3.51 -4.31
C ILE A 91 1.08 -2.50 -3.51
N GLY A 92 1.32 -1.21 -3.77
CA GLY A 92 0.65 -0.08 -3.14
C GLY A 92 -0.65 0.34 -3.84
N GLY A 93 -1.21 -0.48 -4.74
CA GLY A 93 -2.33 -0.09 -5.60
C GLY A 93 -3.53 0.47 -4.84
N ILE A 94 -3.83 -0.04 -3.65
CA ILE A 94 -4.89 0.52 -2.80
C ILE A 94 -4.57 1.96 -2.37
N PHE A 95 -3.32 2.25 -1.95
CA PHE A 95 -2.91 3.61 -1.57
C PHE A 95 -2.96 4.56 -2.78
N VAL A 96 -2.54 4.07 -3.96
CA VAL A 96 -2.63 4.81 -5.23
C VAL A 96 -4.08 5.11 -5.55
N PHE A 97 -4.98 4.13 -5.42
CA PHE A 97 -6.41 4.29 -5.70
C PHE A 97 -7.08 5.29 -4.75
N GLU A 98 -6.75 5.22 -3.46
CA GLU A 98 -7.21 6.20 -2.46
C GLU A 98 -6.77 7.62 -2.82
N SER A 99 -5.48 7.80 -3.12
CA SER A 99 -4.93 9.11 -3.47
C SER A 99 -5.52 9.65 -4.78
N LEU A 100 -5.66 8.81 -5.80
CA LEU A 100 -6.28 9.17 -7.07
C LEU A 100 -7.74 9.60 -6.88
N SER A 101 -8.50 8.93 -6.00
CA SER A 101 -9.88 9.29 -5.73
C SER A 101 -10.02 10.74 -5.22
N VAL A 102 -9.08 11.18 -4.38
CA VAL A 102 -9.03 12.56 -3.87
C VAL A 102 -8.66 13.54 -4.99
N ILE A 103 -7.62 13.22 -5.76
CA ILE A 103 -7.16 14.08 -6.87
C ILE A 103 -8.27 14.27 -7.90
N ILE A 104 -8.92 13.19 -8.31
CA ILE A 104 -10.04 13.22 -9.27
C ILE A 104 -11.20 14.05 -8.73
N GLN A 105 -11.58 13.82 -7.47
CA GLN A 105 -12.67 14.55 -6.83
C GLN A 105 -12.40 16.06 -6.78
N LEU A 106 -11.21 16.46 -6.34
CA LEU A 106 -10.84 17.87 -6.24
C LEU A 106 -10.75 18.53 -7.62
N SER A 107 -10.06 17.87 -8.57
CA SER A 107 -9.90 18.40 -9.93
C SER A 107 -11.26 18.61 -10.60
N TYR A 108 -12.16 17.64 -10.50
CA TYR A 108 -13.50 17.75 -11.07
C TYR A 108 -14.35 18.83 -10.39
N PHE A 109 -14.24 18.93 -9.06
CA PHE A 109 -14.95 19.94 -8.28
C PHE A 109 -14.51 21.36 -8.70
N TYR A 110 -13.20 21.60 -8.81
CA TYR A 110 -12.66 22.89 -9.24
C TYR A 110 -13.04 23.21 -10.70
N PHE A 111 -12.94 22.23 -11.59
CA PHE A 111 -13.31 22.41 -13.00
C PHE A 111 -14.80 22.78 -13.16
N THR A 112 -15.70 22.06 -12.49
CA THR A 112 -17.13 22.31 -12.56
C THR A 112 -17.52 23.62 -11.88
N LYS A 113 -16.86 23.96 -10.76
CA LYS A 113 -17.06 25.26 -10.10
C LYS A 113 -16.67 26.43 -11.01
N LYS A 114 -15.53 26.31 -11.73
CA LYS A 114 -15.06 27.34 -12.67
C LYS A 114 -16.00 27.46 -13.88
N LYS A 115 -16.51 26.34 -14.40
CA LYS A 115 -17.33 26.35 -15.63
C LYS A 115 -18.81 26.66 -15.39
N TYR A 116 -19.39 26.21 -14.28
CA TYR A 116 -20.84 26.29 -14.02
C TYR A 116 -21.20 27.10 -12.78
N GLY A 117 -20.24 27.72 -12.11
CA GLY A 117 -20.45 28.45 -10.85
C GLY A 117 -20.75 27.60 -9.62
N LYS A 118 -21.09 26.32 -9.81
CA LYS A 118 -21.34 25.35 -8.73
C LYS A 118 -20.45 24.11 -8.92
N GLY A 119 -19.70 23.75 -7.88
CA GLY A 119 -18.88 22.54 -7.88
C GLY A 119 -19.74 21.28 -7.80
N LYS A 120 -19.50 20.32 -8.71
CA LYS A 120 -20.12 18.99 -8.68
C LYS A 120 -19.12 17.97 -8.14
N ARG A 121 -19.62 16.94 -7.46
CA ARG A 121 -18.80 15.83 -6.91
C ARG A 121 -19.02 14.58 -7.75
N ILE A 122 -17.95 13.80 -8.00
CA ILE A 122 -18.02 12.49 -8.65
C ILE A 122 -18.37 11.45 -7.60
N PHE A 123 -17.60 11.41 -6.52
CA PHE A 123 -17.83 10.52 -5.39
C PHE A 123 -18.68 11.24 -4.34
N LYS A 124 -19.51 10.51 -3.59
CA LYS A 124 -20.27 11.08 -2.47
C LYS A 124 -19.33 11.73 -1.45
N MET A 125 -18.18 11.09 -1.20
CA MET A 125 -17.09 11.58 -0.38
C MET A 125 -15.75 11.04 -0.90
N ALA A 126 -14.65 11.76 -0.71
CA ALA A 126 -13.28 11.31 -0.93
C ALA A 126 -12.50 11.47 0.37
N PRO A 127 -11.57 10.56 0.69
CA PRO A 127 -11.13 9.37 -0.05
C PRO A 127 -12.21 8.30 -0.25
N ILE A 128 -11.95 7.29 -1.12
CA ILE A 128 -12.98 6.38 -1.62
C ILE A 128 -13.56 5.44 -0.54
N HIS A 129 -12.82 5.13 0.53
CA HIS A 129 -13.36 4.33 1.64
C HIS A 129 -14.59 5.00 2.26
N HIS A 130 -14.57 6.32 2.46
CA HIS A 130 -15.74 7.06 2.95
C HIS A 130 -16.92 7.04 1.97
N HIS A 131 -16.65 6.96 0.66
CA HIS A 131 -17.72 6.77 -0.33
C HIS A 131 -18.50 5.47 -0.08
N PHE A 132 -17.79 4.37 0.22
CA PHE A 132 -18.42 3.08 0.51
C PHE A 132 -19.19 3.08 1.85
N GLU A 133 -18.68 3.79 2.86
CA GLU A 133 -19.38 3.96 4.14
C GLU A 133 -20.71 4.71 3.94
N ILE A 134 -20.71 5.79 3.13
CA ILE A 134 -21.94 6.52 2.80
C ILE A 134 -22.92 5.69 1.94
N LEU A 135 -22.42 4.66 1.24
CA LEU A 135 -23.25 3.68 0.54
C LEU A 135 -23.86 2.61 1.47
N GLY A 136 -23.53 2.64 2.77
CA GLY A 136 -24.06 1.75 3.78
C GLY A 136 -23.18 0.55 4.11
N TRP A 137 -21.93 0.53 3.68
CA TRP A 137 -21.01 -0.52 4.11
C TRP A 137 -20.49 -0.22 5.51
N HIS A 138 -20.45 -1.25 6.35
CA HIS A 138 -19.86 -1.13 7.67
C HIS A 138 -18.34 -0.91 7.56
N GLU A 139 -17.75 -0.07 8.43
CA GLU A 139 -16.32 0.23 8.43
C GLU A 139 -15.45 -1.04 8.35
N ASN A 140 -15.76 -2.06 9.17
CA ASN A 140 -15.07 -3.34 9.15
C ASN A 140 -15.12 -4.04 7.79
N GLN A 141 -16.24 -3.92 7.06
CA GLN A 141 -16.37 -4.51 5.73
C GLN A 141 -15.48 -3.81 4.71
N VAL A 142 -15.37 -2.49 4.80
CA VAL A 142 -14.47 -1.71 3.94
C VAL A 142 -13.03 -2.13 4.18
N VAL A 143 -12.60 -2.17 5.44
CA VAL A 143 -11.24 -2.57 5.83
C VAL A 143 -10.91 -3.97 5.33
N VAL A 144 -11.75 -4.96 5.61
CA VAL A 144 -11.50 -6.36 5.19
C VAL A 144 -11.45 -6.50 3.68
N ARG A 145 -12.36 -5.86 2.95
CA ARG A 145 -12.37 -5.88 1.48
C ARG A 145 -11.12 -5.24 0.88
N PHE A 146 -10.65 -4.15 1.47
CA PHE A 146 -9.40 -3.51 1.05
C PHE A 146 -8.19 -4.40 1.33
N TRP A 147 -8.18 -5.16 2.43
CA TRP A 147 -7.13 -6.15 2.68
C TRP A 147 -7.17 -7.29 1.66
N ILE A 148 -8.35 -7.79 1.32
CA ILE A 148 -8.49 -8.83 0.28
C ILE A 148 -7.93 -8.32 -1.06
N LEU A 149 -8.30 -7.11 -1.47
CA LEU A 149 -7.74 -6.50 -2.68
C LEU A 149 -6.23 -6.28 -2.57
N GLY A 150 -5.74 -5.84 -1.41
CA GLY A 150 -4.31 -5.70 -1.15
C GLY A 150 -3.56 -7.02 -1.27
N ILE A 151 -4.12 -8.13 -0.78
CA ILE A 151 -3.53 -9.47 -0.92
C ILE A 151 -3.52 -9.91 -2.39
N ILE A 152 -4.59 -9.67 -3.13
CA ILE A 152 -4.65 -9.98 -4.56
C ILE A 152 -3.56 -9.21 -5.33
N LEU A 153 -3.41 -7.92 -5.07
CA LEU A 153 -2.36 -7.10 -5.68
C LEU A 153 -0.96 -7.55 -5.25
N ALA A 154 -0.78 -7.97 -4.01
CA ALA A 154 0.46 -8.55 -3.52
C ALA A 154 0.82 -9.84 -4.27
N LEU A 155 -0.12 -10.74 -4.48
CA LEU A 155 0.08 -11.97 -5.26
C LEU A 155 0.40 -11.65 -6.73
N LEU A 156 -0.34 -10.72 -7.34
CA LEU A 156 -0.05 -10.26 -8.71
C LEU A 156 1.34 -9.66 -8.82
N SER A 157 1.79 -8.89 -7.83
CA SER A 157 3.13 -8.31 -7.82
C SER A 157 4.22 -9.38 -7.75
N LEU A 158 4.01 -10.45 -7.00
CA LEU A 158 4.94 -11.59 -6.94
C LEU A 158 5.02 -12.36 -8.27
N THR A 159 3.97 -12.41 -9.06
CA THR A 159 4.02 -13.02 -10.40
C THR A 159 4.74 -12.14 -11.42
N THR A 160 4.64 -10.82 -11.25
CA THR A 160 5.22 -9.84 -12.20
C THR A 160 6.64 -9.42 -11.86
N PHE A 161 7.12 -9.64 -10.62
CA PHE A 161 8.43 -9.17 -10.18
C PHE A 161 9.60 -9.78 -10.96
N LYS A 162 9.38 -10.91 -11.63
CA LYS A 162 10.33 -11.58 -12.52
C LYS A 162 10.56 -10.81 -13.84
N ILE A 163 9.65 -9.90 -14.21
CA ILE A 163 9.66 -9.19 -15.49
C ILE A 163 10.52 -7.91 -15.43
N GLN A 164 10.96 -7.52 -14.24
CA GLN A 164 11.74 -6.28 -14.01
C GLN A 164 13.21 -6.58 -13.73
#